data_5d514ecede47f45c4fe40dbbc31a0219
#
_entry.id   5d514ecede47f45c4fe40dbbc31a0219
#
_cell.length_a   1.000
_cell.length_b   1.000
_cell.length_c   1.000
_cell.angle_alpha   90.00
_cell.angle_beta   90.00
_cell.angle_gamma   90.00
#
_symmetry.space_group_name_H-M   'P 1'
#
loop_
_entity.id
_entity.type
_entity.pdbx_description
1 polymer ?
#
loop_
_entity_poly.entity_id
_entity_poly.type
_entity_poly.pdbx_seq_one_letter_code
_entity_poly.pdbx_strand_id
1 'polypeptide(L)'
;MKNLKYMSLLLTLVSLLCSLCGCSSSDDNESKDMEYPVISDEGVTANPVECQQYHPGDVIPFQYVFTDNVELGNYTIEIHNNFMHHTHTGSAVECELDARKNAGSKAWVFNLSEKEGTIPPGLRSYVARVDIPIPADVETGDYHFMVRLTDRAGWQQLKAVSIKVK
;
A
#
# COMPACT_ATOMS: atom_id res chain seq x y z
N MET A 1 -28.66 -16.48 -64.50
CA MET A 1 -27.32 -15.83 -64.73
C MET A 1 -27.25 -14.39 -64.21
N LYS A 2 -28.34 -13.64 -64.04
CA LYS A 2 -28.29 -12.27 -63.45
C LYS A 2 -27.97 -12.25 -61.94
N ASN A 3 -28.44 -13.22 -61.18
CA ASN A 3 -28.23 -13.25 -59.69
C ASN A 3 -26.80 -13.58 -59.26
N LEU A 4 -26.04 -14.26 -60.11
CA LEU A 4 -24.64 -14.60 -59.82
C LEU A 4 -23.69 -13.38 -59.87
N LYS A 5 -24.01 -12.39 -60.72
CA LYS A 5 -23.25 -11.14 -60.83
C LYS A 5 -23.43 -10.22 -59.62
N TYR A 6 -24.62 -10.17 -59.06
CA TYR A 6 -24.89 -9.36 -57.85
C TYR A 6 -24.31 -10.00 -56.60
N MET A 7 -24.26 -11.33 -56.54
CA MET A 7 -23.63 -12.03 -55.40
C MET A 7 -22.11 -11.83 -55.38
N SER A 8 -21.44 -11.79 -56.56
CA SER A 8 -20.02 -11.48 -56.66
C SER A 8 -19.72 -10.01 -56.32
N LEU A 9 -20.60 -9.08 -56.69
CA LEU A 9 -20.43 -7.67 -56.37
C LEU A 9 -20.65 -7.38 -54.83
N LEU A 10 -21.59 -8.10 -54.18
CA LEU A 10 -21.83 -8.00 -52.76
C LEU A 10 -20.65 -8.53 -51.92
N LEU A 11 -20.02 -9.64 -52.38
CA LEU A 11 -18.85 -10.21 -51.72
C LEU A 11 -17.62 -9.28 -51.76
N THR A 12 -17.42 -8.56 -52.87
CA THR A 12 -16.31 -7.60 -52.99
C THR A 12 -16.54 -6.32 -52.20
N LEU A 13 -17.80 -5.90 -52.00
CA LEU A 13 -18.11 -4.72 -51.17
C LEU A 13 -17.94 -5.00 -49.68
N VAL A 14 -18.27 -6.20 -49.20
CA VAL A 14 -18.07 -6.61 -47.80
C VAL A 14 -16.59 -6.76 -47.43
N SER A 15 -15.74 -7.23 -48.39
CA SER A 15 -14.30 -7.35 -48.17
C SER A 15 -13.59 -5.97 -48.08
N LEU A 16 -14.15 -4.93 -48.68
CA LEU A 16 -13.55 -3.58 -48.65
C LEU A 16 -13.92 -2.80 -47.36
N LEU A 17 -15.01 -3.16 -46.70
CA LEU A 17 -15.38 -2.50 -45.41
C LEU A 17 -14.61 -3.05 -44.20
N CYS A 18 -13.99 -4.24 -44.29
CA CYS A 18 -13.22 -4.80 -43.16
C CYS A 18 -11.79 -4.26 -43.08
N SER A 19 -11.35 -3.45 -44.05
CA SER A 19 -9.97 -2.90 -44.07
C SER A 19 -9.80 -1.57 -43.34
N LEU A 20 -10.86 -1.06 -42.68
CA LEU A 20 -10.83 0.22 -41.94
C LEU A 20 -10.90 0.07 -40.41
N CYS A 21 -10.84 -1.15 -39.88
CA CYS A 21 -10.49 -1.37 -38.48
C CYS A 21 -8.96 -1.27 -38.34
N GLY A 22 -8.40 -0.11 -38.62
CA GLY A 22 -7.10 0.28 -38.11
C GLY A 22 -7.24 0.35 -36.58
N CYS A 23 -6.66 -0.61 -35.87
CA CYS A 23 -6.24 -0.36 -34.49
C CYS A 23 -5.31 0.87 -34.57
N SER A 24 -5.80 2.03 -34.18
CA SER A 24 -4.94 3.10 -33.77
C SER A 24 -4.30 2.60 -32.46
N SER A 25 -3.11 2.01 -32.57
CA SER A 25 -2.19 2.02 -31.45
C SER A 25 -1.91 3.48 -31.21
N SER A 26 -2.62 4.09 -30.24
CA SER A 26 -2.11 5.25 -29.55
C SER A 26 -0.78 4.76 -28.96
N ASP A 27 0.32 5.16 -29.56
CA ASP A 27 1.62 5.20 -28.90
C ASP A 27 1.49 6.24 -27.78
N ASP A 28 0.78 5.88 -26.71
CA ASP A 28 0.91 6.53 -25.43
C ASP A 28 2.31 6.16 -24.92
N ASN A 29 3.30 6.92 -25.37
CA ASN A 29 4.64 7.00 -24.78
C ASN A 29 4.54 7.67 -23.39
N GLU A 30 3.54 7.32 -22.57
CA GLU A 30 3.63 7.51 -21.15
C GLU A 30 4.69 6.54 -20.66
N SER A 31 5.83 7.09 -20.24
CA SER A 31 6.89 6.30 -19.62
C SER A 31 6.27 5.53 -18.46
N LYS A 32 6.12 4.22 -18.67
CA LYS A 32 5.52 3.34 -17.67
C LYS A 32 6.30 3.50 -16.37
N ASP A 33 5.59 3.80 -15.30
CA ASP A 33 6.19 3.85 -13.98
C ASP A 33 6.80 2.50 -13.60
N MET A 34 8.08 2.49 -13.25
CA MET A 34 8.86 1.30 -12.93
C MET A 34 9.61 1.45 -11.60
N GLU A 35 9.30 2.49 -10.83
CA GLU A 35 9.92 2.75 -9.53
C GLU A 35 8.95 2.40 -8.40
N TYR A 36 9.51 2.09 -7.23
CA TYR A 36 8.71 1.84 -6.03
C TYR A 36 8.48 3.16 -5.30
N PRO A 37 7.29 3.35 -4.72
CA PRO A 37 7.06 4.48 -3.82
C PRO A 37 7.94 4.34 -2.57
N VAL A 38 8.22 5.46 -1.89
CA VAL A 38 9.17 5.52 -0.77
C VAL A 38 8.46 6.00 0.50
N ILE A 39 8.67 5.27 1.61
CA ILE A 39 8.29 5.67 2.97
C ILE A 39 9.53 6.19 3.68
N SER A 40 9.55 7.48 4.05
CA SER A 40 10.70 8.14 4.67
C SER A 40 10.29 8.96 5.89
N ASP A 41 11.30 9.44 6.62
CA ASP A 41 11.18 10.38 7.73
C ASP A 41 11.74 11.77 7.38
N GLU A 42 12.03 12.01 6.10
CA GLU A 42 12.66 13.24 5.65
C GLU A 42 11.78 14.47 5.93
N GLY A 43 12.31 15.41 6.71
CA GLY A 43 11.63 16.67 7.05
C GLY A 43 10.49 16.56 8.07
N VAL A 44 10.28 15.38 8.69
CA VAL A 44 9.31 15.17 9.76
C VAL A 44 9.90 14.37 10.92
N THR A 45 9.28 14.45 12.09
CA THR A 45 9.54 13.53 13.18
C THR A 45 8.70 12.27 12.96
N ALA A 46 9.34 11.20 12.45
CA ALA A 46 8.64 9.94 12.21
C ALA A 46 8.16 9.30 13.50
N ASN A 47 6.98 8.71 13.45
CA ASN A 47 6.39 7.93 14.54
C ASN A 47 5.47 6.84 13.98
N PRO A 48 5.49 5.59 14.49
CA PRO A 48 6.46 5.09 15.46
C PRO A 48 7.85 4.89 14.85
N VAL A 49 8.87 4.86 15.70
CA VAL A 49 10.22 4.44 15.34
C VAL A 49 10.53 3.08 15.98
N GLU A 50 11.59 2.42 15.52
CA GLU A 50 12.00 1.12 16.04
C GLU A 50 12.21 1.14 17.57
N CYS A 51 11.73 0.09 18.23
CA CYS A 51 11.79 -0.11 19.66
C CYS A 51 11.04 0.93 20.52
N GLN A 52 10.18 1.72 19.90
CA GLN A 52 9.38 2.71 20.64
C GLN A 52 8.40 2.02 21.60
N GLN A 53 8.26 2.62 22.79
CA GLN A 53 7.42 2.09 23.85
C GLN A 53 6.18 2.98 24.05
N TYR A 54 5.05 2.33 24.29
CA TYR A 54 3.76 2.94 24.57
C TYR A 54 3.12 2.25 25.77
N HIS A 55 2.07 2.84 26.35
CA HIS A 55 1.27 2.25 27.41
C HIS A 55 -0.18 2.02 26.93
N PRO A 56 -0.92 1.10 27.56
CA PRO A 56 -2.35 0.97 27.36
C PRO A 56 -3.06 2.32 27.56
N GLY A 57 -3.90 2.71 26.59
CA GLY A 57 -4.60 3.99 26.60
C GLY A 57 -3.85 5.15 25.94
N ASP A 58 -2.58 4.98 25.57
CA ASP A 58 -1.84 5.98 24.79
C ASP A 58 -2.41 6.10 23.37
N VAL A 59 -1.95 7.14 22.66
CA VAL A 59 -2.18 7.34 21.24
C VAL A 59 -0.86 7.28 20.50
N ILE A 60 -0.78 6.49 19.42
CA ILE A 60 0.36 6.52 18.48
C ILE A 60 0.09 7.64 17.47
N PRO A 61 0.82 8.78 17.52
CA PRO A 61 0.68 9.84 16.53
C PRO A 61 1.48 9.45 15.27
N PHE A 62 0.88 8.57 14.44
CA PHE A 62 1.54 8.11 13.22
C PHE A 62 1.89 9.26 12.31
N GLN A 63 3.16 9.32 11.88
CA GLN A 63 3.64 10.32 10.94
C GLN A 63 4.82 9.80 10.12
N TYR A 64 4.67 9.81 8.78
CA TYR A 64 5.73 9.54 7.80
C TYR A 64 5.52 10.37 6.55
N VAL A 65 6.57 10.50 5.74
CA VAL A 65 6.51 11.11 4.40
C VAL A 65 6.49 10.01 3.36
N PHE A 66 5.54 10.08 2.45
CA PHE A 66 5.41 9.21 1.29
C PHE A 66 5.78 9.98 0.04
N THR A 67 6.61 9.40 -0.82
CA THR A 67 7.00 10.00 -2.10
C THR A 67 6.97 8.96 -3.21
N ASP A 68 6.76 9.45 -4.42
CA ASP A 68 6.74 8.66 -5.65
C ASP A 68 7.20 9.53 -6.83
N ASN A 69 7.77 8.91 -7.86
CA ASN A 69 8.25 9.61 -9.05
C ASN A 69 7.11 10.07 -9.98
N VAL A 70 5.93 9.40 -9.93
CA VAL A 70 4.77 9.69 -10.80
C VAL A 70 3.55 10.09 -9.98
N GLU A 71 2.94 9.18 -9.21
CA GLU A 71 1.74 9.45 -8.43
C GLU A 71 1.52 8.41 -7.33
N LEU A 72 1.32 8.90 -6.10
CA LEU A 72 0.92 8.09 -4.95
C LEU A 72 -0.53 7.58 -5.10
N GLY A 73 -0.82 6.40 -4.58
CA GLY A 73 -2.15 5.78 -4.59
C GLY A 73 -2.82 5.76 -3.22
N ASN A 74 -2.43 4.83 -2.38
CA ASN A 74 -2.98 4.64 -1.03
C ASN A 74 -1.96 4.01 -0.10
N TYR A 75 -2.27 3.99 1.21
CA TYR A 75 -1.50 3.26 2.19
C TYR A 75 -2.42 2.49 3.13
N THR A 76 -1.89 1.44 3.74
CA THR A 76 -2.54 0.70 4.83
C THR A 76 -1.64 0.68 6.06
N ILE A 77 -2.26 0.58 7.23
CA ILE A 77 -1.55 0.35 8.49
C ILE A 77 -2.15 -0.90 9.12
N GLU A 78 -1.29 -1.80 9.55
CA GLU A 78 -1.65 -2.99 10.32
C GLU A 78 -0.80 -3.04 11.59
N ILE A 79 -1.45 -3.29 12.73
CA ILE A 79 -0.76 -3.55 13.99
C ILE A 79 -1.22 -4.92 14.49
N HIS A 80 -0.28 -5.78 14.86
CA HIS A 80 -0.56 -7.08 15.45
C HIS A 80 0.53 -7.49 16.45
N ASN A 81 0.19 -8.41 17.32
CA ASN A 81 1.12 -8.88 18.34
C ASN A 81 2.28 -9.70 17.74
N ASN A 82 3.47 -9.56 18.33
CA ASN A 82 4.66 -10.35 18.03
C ASN A 82 5.10 -11.22 19.24
N PHE A 83 4.16 -11.74 19.99
CA PHE A 83 4.45 -12.49 21.23
C PHE A 83 5.18 -13.82 21.00
N MET A 84 5.13 -14.36 19.80
CA MET A 84 5.87 -15.56 19.40
C MET A 84 7.17 -15.27 18.63
N HIS A 85 7.51 -13.97 18.45
CA HIS A 85 8.74 -13.49 17.80
C HIS A 85 8.88 -13.99 16.35
N HIS A 86 7.83 -13.79 15.55
CA HIS A 86 7.93 -13.95 14.09
C HIS A 86 8.58 -12.70 13.47
N THR A 87 9.16 -12.86 12.30
CA THR A 87 9.87 -11.78 11.59
C THR A 87 9.11 -11.36 10.33
N HIS A 88 9.21 -10.09 9.97
CA HIS A 88 8.76 -9.54 8.70
C HIS A 88 9.93 -9.06 7.87
N THR A 89 9.80 -9.14 6.55
CA THR A 89 10.80 -8.62 5.61
C THR A 89 10.92 -7.09 5.79
N GLY A 90 12.14 -6.58 5.94
CA GLY A 90 12.40 -5.14 6.08
C GLY A 90 12.58 -4.63 7.51
N SER A 91 12.38 -5.45 8.54
CA SER A 91 12.79 -5.11 9.90
C SER A 91 14.28 -5.40 10.08
N ALA A 92 15.08 -4.36 10.26
CA ALA A 92 16.54 -4.46 10.37
C ALA A 92 17.05 -4.30 11.81
N VAL A 93 16.20 -3.93 12.76
CA VAL A 93 16.58 -3.63 14.15
C VAL A 93 16.01 -4.67 15.09
N GLU A 94 16.87 -5.34 15.83
CA GLU A 94 16.47 -6.23 16.92
C GLU A 94 16.24 -5.40 18.19
N CYS A 95 14.98 -5.28 18.60
CA CYS A 95 14.62 -4.73 19.91
C CYS A 95 14.79 -5.81 20.97
N GLU A 96 15.02 -5.39 22.23
CA GLU A 96 14.94 -6.32 23.36
C GLU A 96 13.51 -6.87 23.43
N LEU A 97 13.36 -8.17 23.17
CA LEU A 97 12.07 -8.84 23.17
C LEU A 97 11.70 -9.35 24.56
N ASP A 98 10.40 -9.31 24.87
CA ASP A 98 9.86 -9.94 26.07
C ASP A 98 9.89 -11.47 25.96
N ALA A 99 9.66 -12.18 27.04
CA ALA A 99 9.53 -13.64 27.01
C ALA A 99 8.36 -14.05 26.09
N ARG A 100 8.57 -15.09 25.27
CA ARG A 100 7.52 -15.64 24.39
C ARG A 100 6.29 -16.03 25.16
N LYS A 101 5.13 -15.70 24.63
CA LYS A 101 3.83 -16.08 25.17
C LYS A 101 2.79 -16.25 24.06
N ASN A 102 1.74 -17.01 24.34
CA ASN A 102 0.59 -17.07 23.45
C ASN A 102 -0.24 -15.75 23.57
N ALA A 103 -0.81 -15.32 22.47
CA ALA A 103 -1.73 -14.19 22.46
C ALA A 103 -3.00 -14.53 23.26
N GLY A 104 -3.37 -13.65 24.16
CA GLY A 104 -4.65 -13.71 24.88
C GLY A 104 -5.76 -13.01 24.09
N SER A 105 -6.95 -12.97 24.67
CA SER A 105 -8.13 -12.33 24.05
C SER A 105 -8.05 -10.81 23.95
N LYS A 106 -7.06 -10.18 24.57
CA LYS A 106 -6.79 -8.74 24.57
C LYS A 106 -5.58 -8.37 23.70
N ALA A 107 -4.99 -9.31 22.98
CA ALA A 107 -3.96 -9.02 22.00
C ALA A 107 -4.52 -8.08 20.93
N TRP A 108 -3.84 -6.95 20.75
CA TRP A 108 -4.34 -5.87 19.89
C TRP A 108 -4.12 -6.19 18.41
N VAL A 109 -5.16 -5.91 17.63
CA VAL A 109 -5.11 -5.86 16.17
C VAL A 109 -5.75 -4.55 15.72
N PHE A 110 -5.04 -3.81 14.90
CA PHE A 110 -5.53 -2.58 14.26
C PHE A 110 -5.32 -2.66 12.76
N ASN A 111 -6.30 -2.21 12.00
CA ASN A 111 -6.21 -2.12 10.55
C ASN A 111 -6.78 -0.80 10.07
N LEU A 112 -5.97 -0.03 9.34
CA LEU A 112 -6.41 1.08 8.51
C LEU A 112 -6.42 0.57 7.06
N SER A 113 -7.59 0.52 6.46
CA SER A 113 -7.81 -0.04 5.12
C SER A 113 -7.31 0.89 4.01
N GLU A 114 -7.13 0.36 2.79
CA GLU A 114 -6.78 1.16 1.59
C GLU A 114 -7.76 2.31 1.34
N LYS A 115 -9.05 2.11 1.65
CA LYS A 115 -10.07 3.15 1.51
C LYS A 115 -9.87 4.31 2.49
N GLU A 116 -9.47 4.01 3.73
CA GLU A 116 -9.20 5.01 4.76
C GLU A 116 -7.86 5.72 4.53
N GLY A 117 -6.86 4.98 4.00
CA GLY A 117 -5.55 5.50 3.63
C GLY A 117 -5.45 6.02 2.19
N THR A 118 -6.56 6.41 1.56
CA THR A 118 -6.55 6.99 0.22
C THR A 118 -5.78 8.32 0.20
N ILE A 119 -4.82 8.42 -0.70
CA ILE A 119 -4.06 9.66 -0.94
C ILE A 119 -4.76 10.44 -2.06
N PRO A 120 -4.93 11.78 -1.93
CA PRO A 120 -5.52 12.59 -2.99
C PRO A 120 -4.79 12.41 -4.33
N PRO A 121 -5.53 12.32 -5.46
CA PRO A 121 -4.93 12.12 -6.78
C PRO A 121 -3.94 13.24 -7.17
N GLY A 122 -2.95 12.90 -8.00
CA GLY A 122 -1.96 13.83 -8.55
C GLY A 122 -0.81 14.16 -7.60
N LEU A 123 -0.75 13.58 -6.40
CA LEU A 123 0.32 13.85 -5.45
C LEU A 123 1.51 12.90 -5.66
N ARG A 124 2.70 13.49 -5.67
CA ARG A 124 3.99 12.80 -5.64
C ARG A 124 4.63 12.81 -4.25
N SER A 125 4.11 13.60 -3.34
CA SER A 125 4.55 13.67 -1.94
C SER A 125 3.35 13.87 -1.04
N TYR A 126 3.31 13.15 0.07
CA TYR A 126 2.22 13.21 1.05
C TYR A 126 2.75 12.97 2.45
N VAL A 127 2.43 13.85 3.39
CA VAL A 127 2.71 13.63 4.81
C VAL A 127 1.52 12.93 5.43
N ALA A 128 1.64 11.62 5.64
CA ALA A 128 0.60 10.84 6.29
C ALA A 128 0.62 11.10 7.81
N ARG A 129 -0.58 11.35 8.38
CA ARG A 129 -0.79 11.54 9.82
C ARG A 129 -2.06 10.86 10.24
N VAL A 130 -1.97 10.01 11.26
CA VAL A 130 -3.12 9.32 11.86
C VAL A 130 -2.89 9.16 13.35
N ASP A 131 -3.84 9.58 14.16
CA ASP A 131 -3.83 9.29 15.59
C ASP A 131 -4.46 7.92 15.83
N ILE A 132 -3.68 6.96 16.32
CA ILE A 132 -4.10 5.57 16.52
C ILE A 132 -4.22 5.31 18.03
N PRO A 133 -5.43 5.21 18.57
CA PRO A 133 -5.61 4.94 20.00
C PRO A 133 -5.27 3.49 20.34
N ILE A 134 -4.47 3.30 21.37
CA ILE A 134 -4.18 1.99 21.97
C ILE A 134 -5.29 1.67 22.97
N PRO A 135 -5.97 0.50 22.90
CA PRO A 135 -6.98 0.14 23.88
C PRO A 135 -6.43 0.15 25.32
N ALA A 136 -7.20 0.67 26.26
CA ALA A 136 -6.76 0.77 27.66
C ALA A 136 -6.62 -0.61 28.36
N ASP A 137 -7.23 -1.65 27.81
CA ASP A 137 -7.19 -3.02 28.32
C ASP A 137 -6.38 -3.97 27.41
N VAL A 138 -5.53 -3.41 26.54
CA VAL A 138 -4.69 -4.18 25.62
C VAL A 138 -3.71 -5.07 26.37
N GLU A 139 -3.43 -6.22 25.83
CA GLU A 139 -2.37 -7.11 26.33
C GLU A 139 -0.98 -6.51 26.04
N THR A 140 -0.18 -6.28 27.10
CA THR A 140 1.18 -5.73 26.97
C THR A 140 2.14 -6.72 26.29
N GLY A 141 3.21 -6.23 25.66
CA GLY A 141 4.24 -7.05 25.00
C GLY A 141 4.73 -6.45 23.69
N ASP A 142 5.32 -7.31 22.86
CA ASP A 142 5.90 -6.91 21.58
C ASP A 142 4.83 -6.90 20.48
N TYR A 143 4.87 -5.86 19.64
CA TYR A 143 3.96 -5.68 18.51
C TYR A 143 4.70 -5.30 17.24
N HIS A 144 4.18 -5.67 16.09
CA HIS A 144 4.59 -5.13 14.80
C HIS A 144 3.63 -4.04 14.35
N PHE A 145 4.21 -2.95 13.87
CA PHE A 145 3.52 -1.86 13.20
C PHE A 145 3.94 -1.87 11.73
N MET A 146 3.01 -2.22 10.86
CA MET A 146 3.25 -2.42 9.43
C MET A 146 2.62 -1.29 8.64
N VAL A 147 3.38 -0.68 7.73
CA VAL A 147 2.88 0.31 6.77
C VAL A 147 3.12 -0.21 5.38
N ARG A 148 2.08 -0.30 4.56
CA ARG A 148 2.20 -0.59 3.14
C ARG A 148 1.77 0.63 2.35
N LEU A 149 2.64 1.13 1.50
CA LEU A 149 2.39 2.21 0.56
C LEU A 149 2.26 1.63 -0.84
N THR A 150 1.23 2.05 -1.57
CA THR A 150 0.97 1.63 -2.96
C THR A 150 0.84 2.89 -3.81
N ASP A 151 1.52 2.93 -4.96
CA ASP A 151 1.38 3.97 -5.96
C ASP A 151 0.22 3.71 -6.94
N ARG A 152 0.02 4.58 -7.91
CA ARG A 152 -1.01 4.40 -8.94
C ARG A 152 -0.69 3.34 -9.98
N ALA A 153 0.59 2.99 -10.16
CA ALA A 153 1.03 1.93 -11.05
C ALA A 153 0.88 0.54 -10.40
N GLY A 154 0.68 0.47 -9.08
CA GLY A 154 0.53 -0.76 -8.29
C GLY A 154 1.82 -1.24 -7.65
N TRP A 155 2.92 -0.47 -7.71
CA TRP A 155 4.14 -0.77 -6.97
C TRP A 155 3.93 -0.52 -5.48
N GLN A 156 4.61 -1.31 -4.65
CA GLN A 156 4.41 -1.26 -3.21
C GLN A 156 5.72 -1.23 -2.45
N GLN A 157 5.77 -0.41 -1.41
CA GLN A 157 6.78 -0.51 -0.35
C GLN A 157 6.12 -0.91 0.96
N LEU A 158 6.78 -1.82 1.68
CA LEU A 158 6.41 -2.23 3.02
C LEU A 158 7.47 -1.74 4.01
N LYS A 159 7.03 -1.09 5.10
CA LYS A 159 7.85 -0.74 6.25
C LYS A 159 7.29 -1.45 7.48
N ALA A 160 8.11 -2.25 8.13
CA ALA A 160 7.82 -2.87 9.41
C ALA A 160 8.59 -2.14 10.51
N VAL A 161 7.92 -1.83 11.61
CA VAL A 161 8.49 -1.21 12.81
C VAL A 161 8.11 -2.07 14.01
N SER A 162 9.08 -2.44 14.82
CA SER A 162 8.85 -3.14 16.08
C SER A 162 8.55 -2.12 17.18
N ILE A 163 7.41 -2.27 17.83
CA ILE A 163 7.01 -1.43 18.96
C ILE A 163 6.68 -2.29 20.18
N LYS A 164 6.63 -1.67 21.35
CA LYS A 164 6.30 -2.36 22.61
C LYS A 164 5.19 -1.63 23.34
N VAL A 165 4.21 -2.38 23.85
CA VAL A 165 3.20 -1.89 24.81
C VAL A 165 3.56 -2.43 26.19
N LYS A 166 3.72 -1.55 27.18
CA LYS A 166 4.16 -1.88 28.56
C LYS A 166 3.17 -1.49 29.60
#